data_76ffbf972b062d9c005c887f0596d650
#
_entry.id   76ffbf972b062d9c005c887f0596d650
#
_cell.length_a   1.000
_cell.length_b   1.000
_cell.length_c   1.000
_cell.angle_alpha   90.00
_cell.angle_beta   90.00
_cell.angle_gamma   90.00
#
_symmetry.space_group_name_H-M   'P 1'
#
loop_
_entity.id
_entity.type
_entity.pdbx_description
1 polymer ?
#
loop_
_entity_poly.entity_id
_entity_poly.type
_entity_poly.pdbx_seq_one_letter_code
_entity_poly.pdbx_strand_id
1 'polypeptide(L)'
;MESTRQEKIARMLQKEFGEIFIHYARQMQGTLISVSEVRITPDLSIARIYLSIFPTEKATAVLEQVNKDTKALRFELGNRLRHQLRIIPELNFYNDESIEKLSKIDELLNADPFLHTPLDEIEGEL
;
A
#
# COMPACT_ATOMS: atom_id res chain seq x y z
N MET A 1 -8.70 14.47 -5.44
CA MET A 1 -9.55 14.23 -4.29
C MET A 1 -10.20 12.88 -4.41
N GLU A 2 -10.16 12.12 -3.35
CA GLU A 2 -10.75 10.80 -3.41
C GLU A 2 -12.25 10.86 -3.23
N SER A 3 -12.95 9.99 -3.87
CA SER A 3 -14.40 9.92 -3.71
C SER A 3 -14.72 9.26 -2.38
N THR A 4 -15.94 9.41 -1.92
CA THR A 4 -16.40 8.79 -0.69
C THR A 4 -16.23 7.27 -0.76
N ARG A 5 -16.48 6.70 -1.93
CA ARG A 5 -16.36 5.27 -2.12
C ARG A 5 -14.90 4.83 -2.01
N GLN A 6 -13.96 5.59 -2.59
CA GLN A 6 -12.55 5.29 -2.46
C GLN A 6 -12.13 5.33 -0.99
N GLU A 7 -12.58 6.35 -0.25
CA GLU A 7 -12.24 6.46 1.16
C GLU A 7 -12.80 5.31 1.97
N LYS A 8 -14.02 4.92 1.69
CA LYS A 8 -14.65 3.83 2.41
C LYS A 8 -13.91 2.52 2.19
N ILE A 9 -13.56 2.24 0.95
CA ILE A 9 -12.82 1.02 0.62
C ILE A 9 -11.42 1.06 1.21
N ALA A 10 -10.76 2.22 1.14
CA ALA A 10 -9.43 2.36 1.71
C ALA A 10 -9.43 2.07 3.22
N ARG A 11 -10.43 2.57 3.95
CA ARG A 11 -10.53 2.31 5.38
C ARG A 11 -10.80 0.83 5.66
N MET A 12 -11.63 0.22 4.83
CA MET A 12 -11.96 -1.18 4.96
C MET A 12 -10.71 -2.02 4.78
N LEU A 13 -9.91 -1.73 3.75
CA LEU A 13 -8.67 -2.45 3.50
C LEU A 13 -7.65 -2.19 4.61
N GLN A 14 -7.58 -0.96 5.09
CA GLN A 14 -6.64 -0.62 6.15
C GLN A 14 -6.95 -1.41 7.43
N LYS A 15 -8.21 -1.53 7.77
CA LYS A 15 -8.62 -2.28 8.95
C LYS A 15 -8.30 -3.76 8.79
N GLU A 16 -8.66 -4.34 7.67
CA GLU A 16 -8.46 -5.77 7.47
C GLU A 16 -6.98 -6.14 7.37
N PHE A 17 -6.21 -5.36 6.64
CA PHE A 17 -4.78 -5.62 6.56
C PHE A 17 -4.09 -5.36 7.90
N GLY A 18 -4.60 -4.42 8.70
CA GLY A 18 -4.06 -4.23 10.03
C GLY A 18 -4.12 -5.52 10.82
N GLU A 19 -5.22 -6.24 10.73
CA GLU A 19 -5.38 -7.51 11.43
C GLU A 19 -4.58 -8.63 10.78
N ILE A 20 -4.60 -8.68 9.45
CA ILE A 20 -3.86 -9.70 8.71
C ILE A 20 -2.37 -9.61 9.04
N PHE A 21 -1.82 -8.41 9.06
CA PHE A 21 -0.39 -8.24 9.30
C PHE A 21 0.03 -8.48 10.75
N ILE A 22 -0.88 -8.37 11.72
CA ILE A 22 -0.56 -8.77 13.08
C ILE A 22 -0.21 -10.26 13.09
N HIS A 23 -1.02 -11.08 12.44
CA HIS A 23 -0.77 -12.50 12.39
C HIS A 23 0.42 -12.84 11.49
N TYR A 24 0.53 -12.16 10.37
CA TYR A 24 1.62 -12.38 9.43
C TYR A 24 2.97 -12.12 10.10
N ALA A 25 3.07 -11.04 10.86
CA ALA A 25 4.32 -10.67 11.49
C ALA A 25 4.74 -11.64 12.61
N ARG A 26 3.81 -12.41 13.14
CA ARG A 26 4.15 -13.38 14.17
C ARG A 26 5.13 -14.43 13.67
N GLN A 27 5.16 -14.64 12.37
CA GLN A 27 6.06 -15.63 11.80
C GLN A 27 7.47 -15.05 11.67
N MET A 28 7.64 -13.76 11.90
CA MET A 28 8.91 -13.08 11.77
C MET A 28 9.27 -12.53 13.13
N GLN A 29 10.11 -13.24 13.87
CA GLN A 29 10.46 -12.83 15.22
C GLN A 29 10.97 -11.41 15.31
N GLY A 30 10.47 -10.68 16.27
CA GLY A 30 10.94 -9.33 16.51
C GLY A 30 10.50 -8.30 15.47
N THR A 31 9.52 -8.66 14.64
CA THR A 31 9.07 -7.78 13.57
C THR A 31 7.64 -7.32 13.82
N LEU A 32 7.40 -6.04 13.60
CA LEU A 32 6.06 -5.48 13.67
C LEU A 32 5.76 -4.87 12.30
N ILE A 33 4.57 -5.12 11.80
CA ILE A 33 4.11 -4.55 10.54
C ILE A 33 2.76 -3.90 10.79
N SER A 34 2.65 -2.63 10.46
CA SER A 34 1.36 -1.95 10.55
C SER A 34 1.08 -1.23 9.25
N VAL A 35 -0.17 -0.97 8.97
CA VAL A 35 -0.57 -0.28 7.76
C VAL A 35 -0.62 1.21 8.05
N SER A 36 0.23 1.97 7.37
CA SER A 36 0.28 3.41 7.56
C SER A 36 -0.80 4.11 6.77
N GLU A 37 -1.03 3.65 5.56
CA GLU A 37 -1.99 4.31 4.68
C GLU A 37 -2.41 3.36 3.57
N VAL A 38 -3.61 3.52 3.08
CA VAL A 38 -4.08 2.81 1.89
C VAL A 38 -4.63 3.82 0.92
N ARG A 39 -4.23 3.73 -0.33
CA ARG A 39 -4.73 4.59 -1.39
C ARG A 39 -5.32 3.73 -2.49
N ILE A 40 -6.48 4.11 -2.98
CA ILE A 40 -7.20 3.36 -4.01
C ILE A 40 -7.34 4.24 -5.25
N THR A 41 -7.15 3.66 -6.42
CA THR A 41 -7.35 4.40 -7.66
C THR A 41 -8.84 4.68 -7.88
N PRO A 42 -9.18 5.72 -8.64
CA PRO A 42 -10.59 6.11 -8.85
C PRO A 42 -11.46 5.00 -9.43
N ASP A 43 -10.88 4.14 -10.25
CA ASP A 43 -11.63 3.04 -10.84
C ASP A 43 -11.65 1.82 -9.91
N LEU A 44 -11.06 1.94 -8.72
CA LEU A 44 -11.05 0.90 -7.70
C LEU A 44 -10.28 -0.35 -8.13
N SER A 45 -9.43 -0.24 -9.12
CA SER A 45 -8.70 -1.41 -9.65
C SER A 45 -7.38 -1.69 -8.95
N ILE A 46 -6.78 -0.66 -8.35
CA ILE A 46 -5.47 -0.82 -7.71
C ILE A 46 -5.50 -0.23 -6.31
N ALA A 47 -4.99 -0.98 -5.36
CA ALA A 47 -4.83 -0.50 -3.99
C ALA A 47 -3.34 -0.45 -3.67
N ARG A 48 -2.89 0.69 -3.17
CA ARG A 48 -1.51 0.86 -2.73
C ARG A 48 -1.52 0.85 -1.22
N ILE A 49 -0.84 -0.12 -0.63
CA ILE A 49 -0.83 -0.32 0.80
C ILE A 49 0.55 0.04 1.32
N TYR A 50 0.62 1.06 2.16
CA TYR A 50 1.88 1.53 2.71
C TYR A 50 2.05 0.95 4.09
N LEU A 51 3.18 0.30 4.32
CA LEU A 51 3.45 -0.42 5.55
C LEU A 51 4.55 0.25 6.35
N SER A 52 4.37 0.27 7.66
CA SER A 52 5.40 0.69 8.58
C SER A 52 5.96 -0.58 9.16
N ILE A 53 7.23 -0.85 8.95
CA ILE A 53 7.88 -2.09 9.36
C ILE A 53 8.97 -1.78 10.38
N PHE A 54 8.92 -2.47 11.51
CA PHE A 54 9.89 -2.28 12.56
C PHE A 54 10.50 -3.64 12.92
N PRO A 55 11.80 -3.75 13.11
CA PRO A 55 12.81 -2.68 13.06
C PRO A 55 13.10 -2.27 11.61
N THR A 56 13.53 -1.01 11.47
CA THR A 56 13.73 -0.40 10.16
C THR A 56 14.73 -1.16 9.29
N GLU A 57 15.77 -1.73 9.90
CA GLU A 57 16.77 -2.44 9.13
C GLU A 57 16.24 -3.72 8.49
N LYS A 58 15.06 -4.21 8.92
CA LYS A 58 14.47 -5.38 8.32
C LYS A 58 13.45 -5.01 7.26
N ALA A 59 13.17 -3.73 7.10
CA ALA A 59 12.06 -3.28 6.24
C ALA A 59 12.16 -3.79 4.80
N THR A 60 13.33 -3.72 4.21
CA THR A 60 13.51 -4.14 2.82
C THR A 60 13.24 -5.63 2.66
N ALA A 61 13.82 -6.44 3.54
CA ALA A 61 13.65 -7.89 3.45
C ALA A 61 12.20 -8.30 3.72
N VAL A 62 11.57 -7.65 4.69
CA VAL A 62 10.18 -7.94 5.02
C VAL A 62 9.28 -7.54 3.87
N LEU A 63 9.51 -6.37 3.27
CA LEU A 63 8.71 -5.92 2.16
C LEU A 63 8.85 -6.86 0.96
N GLU A 64 10.05 -7.36 0.69
CA GLU A 64 10.24 -8.31 -0.38
C GLU A 64 9.42 -9.58 -0.11
N GLN A 65 9.40 -10.05 1.13
CA GLN A 65 8.63 -11.24 1.47
C GLN A 65 7.12 -10.98 1.33
N VAL A 66 6.66 -9.82 1.74
CA VAL A 66 5.25 -9.44 1.59
C VAL A 66 4.87 -9.44 0.11
N ASN A 67 5.73 -8.90 -0.74
CA ASN A 67 5.46 -8.86 -2.17
C ASN A 67 5.44 -10.27 -2.78
N LYS A 68 6.24 -11.18 -2.26
CA LYS A 68 6.20 -12.56 -2.72
C LYS A 68 4.92 -13.24 -2.27
N ASP A 69 4.38 -12.83 -1.11
CA ASP A 69 3.19 -13.44 -0.56
C ASP A 69 1.91 -12.71 -0.95
N THR A 70 1.99 -11.77 -1.89
CA THR A 70 0.84 -10.96 -2.31
C THR A 70 -0.38 -11.79 -2.66
N LYS A 71 -0.17 -12.89 -3.36
CA LYS A 71 -1.27 -13.73 -3.80
C LYS A 71 -2.01 -14.33 -2.60
N ALA A 72 -1.26 -14.80 -1.61
CA ALA A 72 -1.84 -15.37 -0.41
C ALA A 72 -2.54 -14.29 0.42
N LEU A 73 -1.94 -13.10 0.51
CA LEU A 73 -2.53 -11.99 1.23
C LEU A 73 -3.82 -11.52 0.57
N ARG A 74 -3.84 -11.50 -0.76
CA ARG A 74 -5.02 -11.13 -1.50
C ARG A 74 -6.14 -12.15 -1.28
N PHE A 75 -5.80 -13.40 -1.23
CA PHE A 75 -6.76 -14.46 -0.99
C PHE A 75 -7.38 -14.32 0.41
N GLU A 76 -6.54 -14.07 1.41
CA GLU A 76 -7.02 -13.89 2.76
C GLU A 76 -7.93 -12.66 2.88
N LEU A 77 -7.53 -11.56 2.24
CA LEU A 77 -8.35 -10.37 2.22
C LEU A 77 -9.71 -10.65 1.55
N GLY A 78 -9.67 -11.38 0.46
CA GLY A 78 -10.89 -11.74 -0.25
C GLY A 78 -11.84 -12.53 0.62
N ASN A 79 -11.33 -13.45 1.42
CA ASN A 79 -12.17 -14.22 2.31
C ASN A 79 -12.79 -13.34 3.40
N ARG A 80 -12.06 -12.36 3.88
CA ARG A 80 -12.56 -11.47 4.92
C ARG A 80 -13.60 -10.49 4.40
N LEU A 81 -13.47 -10.08 3.14
CA LEU A 81 -14.33 -9.06 2.57
C LEU A 81 -15.33 -9.56 1.52
N ARG A 82 -15.46 -10.88 1.42
CA ARG A 82 -16.27 -11.48 0.35
C ARG A 82 -17.71 -10.97 0.31
N HIS A 83 -18.27 -10.55 1.43
CA HIS A 83 -19.63 -10.06 1.45
C HIS A 83 -19.71 -8.54 1.26
N GLN A 84 -18.56 -7.87 1.22
CA GLN A 84 -18.53 -6.42 1.13
C GLN A 84 -17.94 -5.93 -0.17
N LEU A 85 -17.05 -6.70 -0.78
CA LEU A 85 -16.44 -6.33 -2.04
C LEU A 85 -16.57 -7.48 -3.02
N ARG A 86 -17.04 -7.17 -4.24
CA ARG A 86 -17.15 -8.21 -5.23
C ARG A 86 -15.82 -8.51 -5.83
N ILE A 87 -15.02 -7.52 -6.08
CA ILE A 87 -13.72 -7.65 -6.72
C ILE A 87 -12.69 -7.04 -5.82
N ILE A 88 -11.64 -7.77 -5.53
CA ILE A 88 -10.51 -7.27 -4.74
C ILE A 88 -9.56 -6.55 -5.68
N PRO A 89 -9.17 -5.32 -5.39
CA PRO A 89 -8.22 -4.60 -6.24
C PRO A 89 -6.88 -5.32 -6.34
N GLU A 90 -6.10 -4.95 -7.33
CA GLU A 90 -4.72 -5.40 -7.40
C GLU A 90 -4.00 -4.76 -6.22
N LEU A 91 -3.18 -5.52 -5.50
CA LEU A 91 -2.50 -5.02 -4.32
C LEU A 91 -1.04 -4.74 -4.59
N ASN A 92 -0.58 -3.57 -4.15
CA ASN A 92 0.82 -3.22 -4.24
C ASN A 92 1.25 -2.73 -2.87
N PHE A 93 2.30 -3.30 -2.32
CA PHE A 93 2.77 -2.97 -0.98
C PHE A 93 4.05 -2.16 -1.04
N TYR A 94 4.13 -1.12 -0.21
CA TYR A 94 5.26 -0.22 -0.18
C TYR A 94 5.67 0.03 1.27
N ASN A 95 6.91 0.42 1.49
CA ASN A 95 7.36 0.85 2.78
C ASN A 95 6.87 2.28 2.97
N ASP A 96 6.50 2.67 4.18
CA ASP A 96 5.95 4.00 4.40
C ASP A 96 6.94 5.14 4.12
N GLU A 97 8.24 4.85 4.07
CA GLU A 97 9.18 5.85 3.65
C GLU A 97 8.90 6.28 2.23
N SER A 98 8.28 5.39 1.44
CA SER A 98 7.94 5.71 0.07
C SER A 98 6.88 6.80 0.00
N ILE A 99 6.06 6.94 1.03
CA ILE A 99 5.03 7.98 1.04
C ILE A 99 5.70 9.34 1.04
N GLU A 100 6.72 9.55 1.89
CA GLU A 100 7.40 10.82 1.92
C GLU A 100 8.09 11.12 0.62
N LYS A 101 8.74 10.13 0.04
CA LYS A 101 9.43 10.33 -1.22
C LYS A 101 8.45 10.68 -2.33
N LEU A 102 7.31 9.99 -2.37
CA LEU A 102 6.30 10.27 -3.38
C LEU A 102 5.69 11.64 -3.16
N SER A 103 5.48 12.04 -1.91
CA SER A 103 4.93 13.35 -1.62
C SER A 103 5.87 14.46 -2.06
N LYS A 104 7.16 14.28 -1.83
CA LYS A 104 8.13 15.28 -2.25
C LYS A 104 8.17 15.39 -3.77
N ILE A 105 8.11 14.27 -4.45
CA ILE A 105 8.08 14.26 -5.90
C ILE A 105 6.81 14.93 -6.39
N ASP A 106 5.68 14.65 -5.76
CA ASP A 106 4.42 15.27 -6.15
C ASP A 106 4.46 16.77 -5.96
N GLU A 107 5.08 17.25 -4.90
CA GLU A 107 5.21 18.67 -4.70
C GLU A 107 6.03 19.31 -5.80
N LEU A 108 7.11 18.67 -6.19
CA LEU A 108 7.94 19.18 -7.26
C LEU A 108 7.20 19.14 -8.59
N LEU A 109 6.41 18.10 -8.77
CA LEU A 109 5.67 17.97 -10.01
C LEU A 109 4.51 18.92 -10.08
N ASN A 110 3.94 19.26 -8.97
CA ASN A 110 2.84 20.21 -8.96
C ASN A 110 3.34 21.61 -9.25
N ALA A 111 4.60 21.84 -8.98
CA ALA A 111 5.16 23.10 -9.33
C ALA A 111 5.39 23.10 -10.84
N ASP A 112 5.43 21.91 -11.46
CA ASP A 112 5.63 21.82 -12.89
C ASP A 112 4.49 21.00 -13.34
N PRO A 113 3.46 21.63 -13.78
CA PRO A 113 2.25 21.01 -13.87
C PRO A 113 2.09 19.84 -14.65
N PHE A 114 2.92 19.25 -15.41
CA PHE A 114 2.57 18.29 -16.10
C PHE A 114 2.95 17.12 -15.74
N LEU A 115 3.60 16.97 -14.83
CA LEU A 115 4.07 15.89 -14.63
C LEU A 115 3.30 14.99 -14.09
N HIS A 116 2.24 14.62 -14.56
CA HIS A 116 1.73 13.51 -14.21
C HIS A 116 2.30 12.48 -14.77
N THR A 117 3.20 12.55 -15.50
CA THR A 117 3.88 11.52 -16.09
C THR A 117 4.32 10.57 -15.12
N PRO A 118 4.55 9.40 -15.49
CA PRO A 118 5.01 8.36 -14.63
C PRO A 118 6.25 8.74 -13.90
N LEU A 119 6.35 8.33 -12.67
CA LEU A 119 7.48 8.69 -11.89
C LEU A 119 8.78 8.20 -12.46
N ASP A 120 8.76 7.10 -13.17
CA ASP A 120 9.97 6.60 -13.78
C ASP A 120 10.55 7.59 -14.77
N GLU A 121 9.71 8.37 -15.43
CA GLU A 121 10.23 9.35 -16.31
C GLU A 121 10.80 10.48 -15.54
N ILE A 122 10.27 10.76 -14.39
CA ILE A 122 10.74 11.87 -13.64
C ILE A 122 12.01 11.54 -12.98
N GLU A 123 12.23 10.29 -12.62
CA GLU A 123 13.45 9.94 -12.00
C GLU A 123 14.63 10.21 -12.85
N GLY A 124 14.49 10.10 -14.14
CA GLY A 124 15.56 10.37 -15.02
C GLY A 124 15.90 11.83 -15.09
N GLU A 125 14.97 12.70 -14.70
CA GLU A 125 15.19 14.07 -14.81
C GLU A 125 15.59 14.67 -13.53
N LEU A 126 15.34 14.04 -12.47
CA LEU A 126 15.68 14.55 -11.19
C LEU A 126 17.08 14.16 -10.81
#